data_43fe4e3335971259cef9f4a320e02de7
#
_entry.id   43fe4e3335971259cef9f4a320e02de7
#
_cell.length_a   1.000
_cell.length_b   1.000
_cell.length_c   1.000
_cell.angle_alpha   90.00
_cell.angle_beta   90.00
_cell.angle_gamma   90.00
#
_symmetry.space_group_name_H-M   'P 1'
#
loop_
_entity.id
_entity.type
_entity.pdbx_description
1 polymer ?
#
loop_
_entity_poly.entity_id
_entity_poly.type
_entity_poly.pdbx_seq_one_letter_code
_entity_poly.pdbx_strand_id
1 'polypeptide(L)'
;VFIVNDSIEETKTILNSINPVTSSKCCYKPLFVSRSLQGKMGNYDEIIDGYADDWNSMDVMTRIETIIAYNSQIGLNAQEDPILSSNQFFIRLTRYLISRKKTILEPKLDVSASTGYVIPVFDLFYRLGQYELSEYFVFMQSMTEKGLFRSTKFVNKVYLCPSCLHSHILYIQTCPK
;
A
#
# COMPACT_ATOMS: atom_id res chain seq x y z
N VAL A 1 -4.47 -3.37 -15.55
CA VAL A 1 -3.07 -3.61 -16.00
C VAL A 1 -2.78 -5.08 -15.85
N PHE A 2 -2.25 -5.71 -16.89
CA PHE A 2 -1.83 -7.10 -16.88
C PHE A 2 -0.34 -7.16 -17.25
N ILE A 3 0.47 -7.73 -16.36
CA ILE A 3 1.91 -7.86 -16.55
C ILE A 3 2.21 -9.34 -16.83
N VAL A 4 2.53 -9.65 -18.07
CA VAL A 4 2.94 -10.99 -18.50
C VAL A 4 4.45 -11.03 -18.53
N ASN A 5 5.05 -11.49 -17.45
CA ASN A 5 6.50 -11.65 -17.32
C ASN A 5 6.79 -12.72 -16.26
N ASP A 6 7.81 -13.53 -16.48
CA ASP A 6 8.24 -14.57 -15.55
C ASP A 6 9.46 -14.15 -14.71
N SER A 7 10.03 -12.98 -14.98
CA SER A 7 11.13 -12.42 -14.22
C SER A 7 10.60 -11.56 -13.05
N ILE A 8 11.00 -11.89 -11.83
CA ILE A 8 10.65 -11.15 -10.62
C ILE A 8 11.16 -9.70 -10.70
N GLU A 9 12.43 -9.52 -11.10
CA GLU A 9 13.07 -8.20 -11.09
C GLU A 9 12.49 -7.28 -12.18
N GLU A 10 12.22 -7.82 -13.37
CA GLU A 10 11.56 -7.03 -14.41
C GLU A 10 10.14 -6.66 -14.03
N THR A 11 9.39 -7.59 -13.43
CA THR A 11 8.04 -7.32 -12.94
C THR A 11 8.04 -6.23 -11.86
N LYS A 12 8.95 -6.29 -10.90
CA LYS A 12 9.13 -5.22 -9.90
C LYS A 12 9.48 -3.88 -10.55
N THR A 13 10.35 -3.88 -11.55
CA THR A 13 10.71 -2.68 -12.31
C THR A 13 9.48 -2.08 -13.00
N ILE A 14 8.67 -2.91 -13.64
CA ILE A 14 7.41 -2.48 -14.26
C ILE A 14 6.46 -1.93 -13.19
N LEU A 15 6.28 -2.64 -12.08
CA LEU A 15 5.42 -2.19 -10.97
C LEU A 15 5.86 -0.84 -10.41
N ASN A 16 7.14 -0.62 -10.27
CA ASN A 16 7.71 0.64 -9.84
C ASN A 16 7.54 1.75 -10.89
N SER A 17 7.53 1.41 -12.20
CA SER A 17 7.34 2.37 -13.30
C SER A 17 5.86 2.69 -13.56
N ILE A 18 4.94 1.85 -13.13
CA ILE A 18 3.51 2.17 -13.09
C ILE A 18 3.29 3.21 -11.99
N ASN A 19 4.04 4.29 -12.12
CA ASN A 19 4.05 5.38 -11.16
C ASN A 19 2.73 6.17 -11.29
N PRO A 20 1.92 6.22 -10.23
CA PRO A 20 0.70 7.00 -10.21
C PRO A 20 0.95 8.53 -10.26
N VAL A 21 2.19 9.02 -10.17
CA VAL A 21 2.49 10.47 -10.30
C VAL A 21 2.12 10.98 -11.69
N THR A 22 2.35 10.21 -12.73
CA THR A 22 2.02 10.62 -14.10
C THR A 22 0.55 10.39 -14.47
N SER A 23 -0.16 9.54 -13.72
CA SER A 23 -1.59 9.30 -13.93
C SER A 23 -2.25 8.91 -12.61
N SER A 24 -2.86 9.89 -11.96
CA SER A 24 -3.62 9.70 -10.71
C SER A 24 -4.72 8.61 -10.79
N LYS A 25 -4.98 8.11 -11.98
CA LYS A 25 -5.99 7.08 -12.24
C LYS A 25 -5.39 5.67 -12.32
N CYS A 26 -4.07 5.50 -12.48
CA CYS A 26 -3.48 4.18 -12.68
C CYS A 26 -3.50 3.31 -11.40
N CYS A 27 -3.33 3.90 -10.22
CA CYS A 27 -3.34 3.18 -8.94
C CYS A 27 -4.69 2.51 -8.62
N TYR A 28 -5.76 2.92 -9.27
CA TYR A 28 -7.09 2.32 -9.08
C TYR A 28 -7.41 1.21 -10.08
N LYS A 29 -6.62 1.10 -11.15
CA LYS A 29 -6.83 0.03 -12.13
C LYS A 29 -6.48 -1.32 -11.53
N PRO A 30 -7.26 -2.36 -11.79
CA PRO A 30 -6.92 -3.72 -11.39
C PRO A 30 -5.55 -4.12 -11.94
N LEU A 31 -4.75 -4.77 -11.10
CA LEU A 31 -3.38 -5.17 -11.39
C LEU A 31 -3.24 -6.69 -11.28
N PHE A 32 -2.90 -7.33 -12.38
CA PHE A 32 -2.66 -8.77 -12.46
C PHE A 32 -1.25 -9.06 -12.95
N VAL A 33 -0.68 -10.16 -12.46
CA VAL A 33 0.67 -10.61 -12.77
C VAL A 33 0.63 -12.09 -13.14
N SER A 34 1.62 -12.58 -13.90
CA SER A 34 1.74 -13.99 -14.26
C SER A 34 1.68 -14.91 -13.04
N ARG A 35 0.98 -16.02 -13.15
CA ARG A 35 0.80 -16.99 -12.06
C ARG A 35 2.12 -17.61 -11.60
N SER A 36 3.10 -17.73 -12.49
CA SER A 36 4.45 -18.22 -12.18
C SER A 36 5.15 -17.42 -11.07
N LEU A 37 4.73 -16.17 -10.83
CA LEU A 37 5.28 -15.27 -9.82
C LEU A 37 4.52 -15.27 -8.50
N GLN A 38 3.43 -16.03 -8.38
CA GLN A 38 2.60 -16.09 -7.17
C GLN A 38 3.43 -16.51 -5.95
N GLY A 39 3.34 -15.72 -4.87
CA GLY A 39 4.08 -15.93 -3.63
C GLY A 39 5.57 -15.60 -3.70
N LYS A 40 6.05 -15.04 -4.81
CA LYS A 40 7.45 -14.66 -5.02
C LYS A 40 7.68 -13.15 -5.03
N MET A 41 6.60 -12.38 -5.04
CA MET A 41 6.67 -10.93 -5.18
C MET A 41 6.94 -10.19 -3.85
N GLY A 42 6.90 -10.90 -2.72
CA GLY A 42 7.15 -10.32 -1.39
C GLY A 42 6.12 -9.23 -1.05
N ASN A 43 6.59 -8.04 -0.69
CA ASN A 43 5.69 -6.93 -0.31
C ASN A 43 4.77 -6.48 -1.46
N TYR A 44 5.11 -6.74 -2.71
CA TYR A 44 4.26 -6.42 -3.87
C TYR A 44 3.00 -7.29 -3.95
N ASP A 45 2.98 -8.47 -3.31
CA ASP A 45 1.78 -9.32 -3.26
C ASP A 45 0.56 -8.58 -2.71
N GLU A 46 0.78 -7.62 -1.81
CA GLU A 46 -0.29 -6.82 -1.21
C GLU A 46 -0.99 -5.86 -2.18
N ILE A 47 -0.31 -5.44 -3.24
CA ILE A 47 -0.84 -4.51 -4.23
C ILE A 47 -1.29 -5.18 -5.53
N ILE A 48 -0.97 -6.47 -5.70
CA ILE A 48 -1.41 -7.29 -6.83
C ILE A 48 -2.83 -7.78 -6.56
N ASP A 49 -3.73 -7.55 -7.50
CA ASP A 49 -5.15 -7.92 -7.37
C ASP A 49 -5.40 -9.40 -7.73
N GLY A 50 -4.47 -10.03 -8.42
CA GLY A 50 -4.52 -11.45 -8.74
C GLY A 50 -3.37 -11.94 -9.60
N TYR A 51 -3.23 -13.26 -9.65
CA TYR A 51 -2.24 -13.97 -10.45
C TYR A 51 -2.95 -14.85 -11.48
N ALA A 52 -2.63 -14.67 -12.74
CA ALA A 52 -3.28 -15.40 -13.82
C ALA A 52 -2.35 -15.58 -15.04
N ASP A 53 -2.55 -16.66 -15.78
CA ASP A 53 -1.88 -16.89 -17.06
C ASP A 53 -2.79 -16.48 -18.22
N ASP A 54 -4.10 -16.50 -17.98
CA ASP A 54 -5.12 -16.07 -18.93
C ASP A 54 -5.94 -14.90 -18.37
N TRP A 55 -5.82 -13.73 -18.98
CA TRP A 55 -6.54 -12.53 -18.62
C TRP A 55 -8.05 -12.60 -18.98
N ASN A 56 -8.45 -13.50 -19.89
CA ASN A 56 -9.86 -13.73 -20.25
C ASN A 56 -10.56 -14.73 -19.31
N SER A 57 -9.87 -15.27 -18.32
CA SER A 57 -10.50 -16.18 -17.38
C SER A 57 -11.65 -15.50 -16.63
N MET A 58 -12.71 -16.26 -16.35
CA MET A 58 -13.89 -15.75 -15.65
C MET A 58 -13.54 -15.10 -14.30
N ASP A 59 -12.60 -15.67 -13.57
CA ASP A 59 -12.16 -15.17 -12.26
C ASP A 59 -11.49 -13.79 -12.38
N VAL A 60 -10.63 -13.61 -13.39
CA VAL A 60 -9.97 -12.33 -13.68
C VAL A 60 -11.01 -11.28 -14.06
N MET A 61 -11.93 -11.63 -14.97
CA MET A 61 -12.97 -10.70 -15.43
C MET A 61 -13.90 -10.28 -14.29
N THR A 62 -14.36 -11.23 -13.48
CA THR A 62 -15.20 -10.95 -12.31
C THR A 62 -14.49 -10.03 -11.32
N ARG A 63 -13.19 -10.26 -11.08
CA ARG A 63 -12.39 -9.42 -10.19
C ARG A 63 -12.23 -8.00 -10.73
N ILE A 64 -11.97 -7.86 -12.02
CA ILE A 64 -11.88 -6.56 -12.72
C ILE A 64 -13.20 -5.80 -12.58
N GLU A 65 -14.31 -6.41 -12.92
CA GLU A 65 -15.64 -5.80 -12.85
C GLU A 65 -15.98 -5.36 -11.42
N THR A 66 -15.66 -6.20 -10.43
CA THR A 66 -15.86 -5.86 -9.02
C THR A 66 -15.09 -4.60 -8.62
N ILE A 67 -13.80 -4.52 -8.93
CA ILE A 67 -12.96 -3.37 -8.59
C ILE A 67 -13.44 -2.11 -9.30
N ILE A 68 -13.82 -2.21 -10.59
CA ILE A 68 -14.32 -1.07 -11.37
C ILE A 68 -15.65 -0.58 -10.78
N ALA A 69 -16.58 -1.48 -10.48
CA ALA A 69 -17.87 -1.13 -9.90
C ALA A 69 -17.73 -0.38 -8.58
N TYR A 70 -16.88 -0.87 -7.67
CA TYR A 70 -16.61 -0.18 -6.40
C TYR A 70 -15.95 1.19 -6.60
N ASN A 71 -14.98 1.29 -7.50
CA ASN A 71 -14.33 2.58 -7.81
C ASN A 71 -15.35 3.62 -8.33
N SER A 72 -16.32 3.20 -9.10
CA SER A 72 -17.36 4.08 -9.64
C SER A 72 -18.31 4.57 -8.55
N GLN A 73 -18.66 3.72 -7.60
CA GLN A 73 -19.54 4.08 -6.47
C GLN A 73 -18.90 5.08 -5.52
N ILE A 74 -17.61 4.92 -5.19
CA ILE A 74 -16.91 5.81 -4.26
C ILE A 74 -16.78 7.24 -4.82
N GLY A 75 -16.67 7.38 -6.14
CA GLY A 75 -16.57 8.70 -6.78
C GLY A 75 -17.78 9.61 -6.56
N LEU A 76 -18.93 9.05 -6.25
CA LEU A 76 -20.17 9.79 -6.02
C LEU A 76 -20.30 10.31 -4.56
N ASN A 77 -19.73 9.60 -3.60
CA ASN A 77 -19.92 9.90 -2.18
C ASN A 77 -18.79 10.72 -1.54
N ALA A 78 -17.60 10.72 -2.13
CA ALA A 78 -16.42 11.40 -1.57
C ALA A 78 -16.47 12.93 -1.69
N GLN A 79 -17.42 13.50 -2.47
CA GLN A 79 -17.57 14.94 -2.64
C GLN A 79 -18.32 15.62 -1.48
N GLU A 80 -19.03 14.87 -0.66
CA GLU A 80 -19.89 15.41 0.38
C GLU A 80 -19.21 15.57 1.75
N ASP A 81 -18.06 14.93 1.98
CA ASP A 81 -17.36 15.01 3.27
C ASP A 81 -16.19 16.02 3.20
N PRO A 82 -16.25 17.14 3.94
CA PRO A 82 -15.21 18.16 3.97
C PRO A 82 -13.84 17.63 4.43
N ILE A 83 -13.82 16.61 5.30
CA ILE A 83 -12.57 15.99 5.81
C ILE A 83 -11.93 15.17 4.70
N LEU A 84 -12.74 14.45 3.91
CA LEU A 84 -12.28 13.67 2.79
C LEU A 84 -11.79 14.56 1.65
N SER A 85 -12.44 15.68 1.40
CA SER A 85 -12.07 16.59 0.30
C SER A 85 -10.76 17.33 0.53
N SER A 86 -10.32 17.49 1.78
CA SER A 86 -9.11 18.25 2.14
C SER A 86 -7.80 17.46 2.03
N ASN A 87 -7.84 16.11 2.12
CA ASN A 87 -6.64 15.27 2.11
C ASN A 87 -6.64 14.28 0.94
N GLN A 88 -5.93 14.65 -0.14
CA GLN A 88 -5.85 13.85 -1.36
C GLN A 88 -5.25 12.44 -1.14
N PHE A 89 -4.31 12.30 -0.20
CA PHE A 89 -3.74 10.99 0.12
C PHE A 89 -4.79 10.09 0.76
N PHE A 90 -5.56 10.61 1.73
CA PHE A 90 -6.64 9.87 2.38
C PHE A 90 -7.70 9.41 1.38
N ILE A 91 -8.12 10.30 0.48
CA ILE A 91 -9.09 9.96 -0.57
C ILE A 91 -8.57 8.81 -1.44
N ARG A 92 -7.32 8.90 -1.90
CA ARG A 92 -6.71 7.89 -2.76
C ARG A 92 -6.61 6.54 -2.04
N LEU A 93 -6.09 6.55 -0.81
CA LEU A 93 -5.94 5.34 0.01
C LEU A 93 -7.29 4.69 0.28
N THR A 94 -8.26 5.45 0.74
CA THR A 94 -9.60 4.93 1.06
C THR A 94 -10.27 4.34 -0.16
N ARG A 95 -10.21 5.04 -1.31
CA ARG A 95 -10.74 4.54 -2.57
C ARG A 95 -10.07 3.23 -2.99
N TYR A 96 -8.75 3.14 -2.85
CA TYR A 96 -8.00 1.92 -3.13
C TYR A 96 -8.46 0.75 -2.25
N LEU A 97 -8.51 0.98 -0.93
CA LEU A 97 -8.89 -0.04 0.06
C LEU A 97 -10.33 -0.53 -0.16
N ILE A 98 -11.27 0.40 -0.30
CA ILE A 98 -12.69 0.04 -0.49
C ILE A 98 -12.90 -0.72 -1.79
N SER A 99 -12.30 -0.27 -2.89
CA SER A 99 -12.45 -0.94 -4.19
C SER A 99 -11.95 -2.40 -4.18
N ARG A 100 -11.06 -2.73 -3.25
CA ARG A 100 -10.50 -4.07 -3.07
C ARG A 100 -11.06 -4.82 -1.87
N LYS A 101 -12.03 -4.22 -1.18
CA LYS A 101 -12.61 -4.73 0.08
C LYS A 101 -11.54 -4.98 1.16
N LYS A 102 -10.49 -4.19 1.17
CA LYS A 102 -9.45 -4.24 2.19
C LYS A 102 -9.85 -3.33 3.35
N THR A 103 -9.97 -3.90 4.53
CA THR A 103 -10.34 -3.15 5.76
C THR A 103 -9.20 -3.08 6.78
N ILE A 104 -8.12 -3.80 6.53
CA ILE A 104 -6.97 -3.88 7.43
C ILE A 104 -5.72 -3.48 6.66
N LEU A 105 -4.89 -2.67 7.31
CA LEU A 105 -3.55 -2.31 6.89
C LEU A 105 -2.56 -3.03 7.80
N GLU A 106 -1.83 -3.99 7.27
CA GLU A 106 -0.84 -4.74 8.04
C GLU A 106 0.58 -4.30 7.71
N PRO A 107 1.38 -3.95 8.72
CA PRO A 107 2.81 -3.74 8.51
C PRO A 107 3.49 -5.06 8.20
N LYS A 108 4.37 -5.06 7.22
CA LYS A 108 5.25 -6.18 6.85
C LYS A 108 6.68 -5.86 7.25
N LEU A 109 7.39 -6.87 7.74
CA LEU A 109 8.82 -6.76 8.03
C LEU A 109 9.57 -6.53 6.72
N ASP A 110 10.37 -5.48 6.68
CA ASP A 110 11.26 -5.18 5.56
C ASP A 110 12.58 -4.61 6.11
N VAL A 111 13.61 -5.41 6.05
CA VAL A 111 14.93 -5.05 6.59
C VAL A 111 15.60 -3.91 5.83
N SER A 112 15.13 -3.61 4.62
CA SER A 112 15.64 -2.49 3.82
C SER A 112 14.97 -1.16 4.20
N ALA A 113 13.82 -1.22 4.86
CA ALA A 113 13.12 -0.03 5.33
C ALA A 113 13.81 0.60 6.53
N SER A 114 13.91 1.91 6.58
CA SER A 114 14.53 2.65 7.70
C SER A 114 13.89 2.34 9.06
N THR A 115 12.60 2.03 9.07
CA THR A 115 11.82 1.66 10.26
C THR A 115 11.80 0.15 10.54
N GLY A 116 12.35 -0.68 9.65
CA GLY A 116 12.25 -2.14 9.70
C GLY A 116 10.87 -2.69 9.30
N TYR A 117 9.91 -1.82 9.01
CA TYR A 117 8.57 -2.19 8.58
C TYR A 117 8.08 -1.29 7.47
N VAL A 118 7.29 -1.88 6.57
CA VAL A 118 6.55 -1.15 5.54
C VAL A 118 5.07 -1.52 5.62
N ILE A 119 4.21 -0.62 5.21
CA ILE A 119 2.84 -0.97 4.84
C ILE A 119 2.77 -0.89 3.32
N PRO A 120 2.73 -2.02 2.61
CA PRO A 120 2.95 -2.06 1.15
C PRO A 120 1.98 -1.17 0.36
N VAL A 121 0.74 -1.06 0.83
CA VAL A 121 -0.25 -0.16 0.21
C VAL A 121 0.17 1.31 0.33
N PHE A 122 0.78 1.69 1.44
CA PHE A 122 1.28 3.05 1.60
C PHE A 122 2.52 3.30 0.75
N ASP A 123 3.40 2.32 0.66
CA ASP A 123 4.59 2.41 -0.17
C ASP A 123 4.22 2.64 -1.64
N LEU A 124 3.14 1.99 -2.10
CA LEU A 124 2.55 2.27 -3.41
C LEU A 124 2.20 3.74 -3.59
N PHE A 125 1.61 4.40 -2.59
CA PHE A 125 1.22 5.81 -2.66
C PHE A 125 2.36 6.77 -2.31
N TYR A 126 3.31 6.36 -1.49
CA TYR A 126 4.51 7.13 -1.12
C TYR A 126 5.49 7.27 -2.27
N ARG A 127 5.74 6.22 -3.03
CA ARG A 127 6.56 6.26 -4.26
C ARG A 127 6.00 7.21 -5.31
N LEU A 128 4.79 7.73 -5.07
CA LEU A 128 4.21 8.83 -5.83
C LEU A 128 4.90 10.17 -5.60
N GLY A 129 5.99 10.21 -4.84
CA GLY A 129 6.89 11.35 -4.72
C GLY A 129 6.35 12.56 -3.97
N GLN A 130 5.40 12.37 -3.07
CA GLN A 130 4.73 13.51 -2.42
C GLN A 130 4.78 13.52 -0.89
N TYR A 131 5.33 12.49 -0.23
CA TYR A 131 5.28 12.43 1.23
C TYR A 131 6.60 11.94 1.82
N GLU A 132 7.06 12.63 2.85
CA GLU A 132 8.18 12.14 3.68
C GLU A 132 7.67 11.14 4.73
N LEU A 133 8.57 10.30 5.25
CA LEU A 133 8.24 9.28 6.26
C LEU A 133 7.60 9.90 7.52
N SER A 134 8.04 11.11 7.90
CA SER A 134 7.48 11.88 9.01
C SER A 134 6.02 12.26 8.78
N GLU A 135 5.67 12.66 7.56
CA GLU A 135 4.29 13.01 7.19
C GLU A 135 3.35 11.82 7.27
N TYR A 136 3.87 10.65 6.99
CA TYR A 136 3.17 9.40 7.07
C TYR A 136 2.70 9.07 8.52
N PHE A 137 3.60 9.18 9.49
CA PHE A 137 3.21 8.96 10.89
C PHE A 137 2.23 10.00 11.38
N VAL A 138 2.43 11.27 11.04
CA VAL A 138 1.49 12.36 11.36
C VAL A 138 0.12 12.09 10.72
N PHE A 139 0.11 11.63 9.48
CA PHE A 139 -1.13 11.26 8.80
C PHE A 139 -1.85 10.12 9.55
N MET A 140 -1.16 9.03 9.88
CA MET A 140 -1.75 7.89 10.59
C MET A 140 -2.31 8.29 11.95
N GLN A 141 -1.57 9.09 12.69
CA GLN A 141 -2.00 9.61 13.98
C GLN A 141 -3.26 10.47 13.82
N SER A 142 -3.25 11.42 12.90
CA SER A 142 -4.41 12.28 12.62
C SER A 142 -5.65 11.49 12.22
N MET A 143 -5.51 10.45 11.39
CA MET A 143 -6.63 9.60 10.99
C MET A 143 -7.16 8.76 12.16
N THR A 144 -6.30 8.36 13.07
CA THR A 144 -6.69 7.63 14.28
C THR A 144 -7.42 8.55 15.27
N GLU A 145 -6.91 9.76 15.49
CA GLU A 145 -7.53 10.78 16.34
C GLU A 145 -8.93 11.19 15.84
N LYS A 146 -9.11 11.24 14.53
CA LYS A 146 -10.41 11.49 13.88
C LYS A 146 -11.34 10.28 13.87
N GLY A 147 -10.91 9.13 14.39
CA GLY A 147 -11.70 7.89 14.41
C GLY A 147 -11.88 7.22 13.06
N LEU A 148 -11.15 7.66 12.02
CA LEU A 148 -11.20 7.08 10.68
C LEU A 148 -10.37 5.80 10.57
N PHE A 149 -9.29 5.72 11.34
CA PHE A 149 -8.53 4.49 11.56
C PHE A 149 -8.65 4.03 13.00
N ARG A 150 -8.55 2.74 13.20
CA ARG A 150 -8.53 2.13 14.53
C ARG A 150 -7.39 1.12 14.61
N SER A 151 -6.60 1.24 15.66
CA SER A 151 -5.61 0.21 16.00
C SER A 151 -6.33 -1.07 16.40
N THR A 152 -6.06 -2.18 15.74
CA THR A 152 -6.72 -3.46 15.98
C THR A 152 -5.85 -4.46 16.73
N LYS A 153 -4.52 -4.39 16.51
CA LYS A 153 -3.56 -5.32 17.07
C LYS A 153 -2.21 -4.64 17.27
N PHE A 154 -1.58 -4.89 18.40
CA PHE A 154 -0.18 -4.57 18.58
C PHE A 154 0.68 -5.58 17.82
N VAL A 155 1.53 -5.11 16.91
CA VAL A 155 2.42 -5.96 16.12
C VAL A 155 3.81 -6.00 16.74
N ASN A 156 4.40 -4.83 16.95
CA ASN A 156 5.74 -4.71 17.52
C ASN A 156 6.00 -3.29 18.01
N LYS A 157 7.03 -3.13 18.83
CA LYS A 157 7.55 -1.84 19.25
C LYS A 157 8.88 -1.59 18.54
N VAL A 158 8.94 -0.53 17.77
CA VAL A 158 10.14 -0.12 17.05
C VAL A 158 10.75 1.10 17.75
N TYR A 159 12.04 1.04 18.04
CA TYR A 159 12.80 2.16 18.57
C TYR A 159 13.48 2.87 17.41
N LEU A 160 13.25 4.14 17.27
CA LEU A 160 13.85 4.94 16.23
C LEU A 160 14.96 5.83 16.80
N CYS A 161 16.03 6.00 16.05
CA CYS A 161 17.04 7.00 16.37
C CYS A 161 16.42 8.40 16.30
N PRO A 162 16.54 9.24 17.34
CA PRO A 162 15.93 10.57 17.32
C PRO A 162 16.52 11.53 16.28
N SER A 163 17.75 11.23 15.80
CA SER A 163 18.42 12.08 14.82
C SER A 163 18.14 11.69 13.38
N CYS A 164 18.09 10.38 13.06
CA CYS A 164 17.95 9.91 11.67
C CYS A 164 16.67 9.10 11.43
N LEU A 165 15.86 8.85 12.45
CA LEU A 165 14.62 8.07 12.42
C LEU A 165 14.77 6.63 11.89
N HIS A 166 15.99 6.08 11.89
CA HIS A 166 16.22 4.68 11.55
C HIS A 166 16.04 3.76 12.75
N SER A 167 15.51 2.58 12.53
CA SER A 167 15.30 1.55 13.55
C SER A 167 16.51 0.63 13.78
N HIS A 168 17.54 0.75 12.94
CA HIS A 168 18.75 -0.09 13.04
C HIS A 168 19.65 0.38 14.19
N ILE A 169 19.14 0.28 15.42
CA ILE A 169 19.86 0.61 16.63
C ILE A 169 20.34 -0.69 17.26
N LEU A 170 21.65 -0.83 17.41
CA LEU A 170 22.24 -1.93 18.15
C LEU A 170 22.09 -1.66 19.65
N TYR A 171 21.21 -2.36 20.33
CA TYR A 171 21.11 -2.32 21.80
C TYR A 171 22.12 -3.28 22.40
N ILE A 172 23.16 -2.74 23.04
CA ILE A 172 24.09 -3.52 23.85
C ILE A 172 23.59 -3.46 25.30
N GLN A 173 23.07 -4.57 25.80
CA GLN A 173 22.80 -4.70 27.21
C GLN A 173 24.16 -4.98 27.91
N THR A 174 24.70 -3.98 28.58
CA THR A 174 25.81 -4.20 29.53
C THR A 174 25.20 -4.56 30.85
N CYS A 175 25.62 -5.71 31.40
CA CYS A 175 25.27 -6.06 32.77
C CYS A 175 25.87 -4.98 33.70
N PRO A 176 25.08 -4.31 34.55
CA PRO A 176 25.63 -3.41 35.55
C PRO A 176 26.45 -4.24 36.52
N LYS A 177 27.73 -3.87 36.66
CA LYS A 177 28.60 -4.45 37.72
C LYS A 177 28.17 -3.92 39.07
#